data_6497b8608eb05026db3432c15cca2523
#
_entry.id   6497b8608eb05026db3432c15cca2523
#
_cell.length_a   1.000
_cell.length_b   1.000
_cell.length_c   1.000
_cell.angle_alpha   90.00
_cell.angle_beta   90.00
_cell.angle_gamma   90.00
#
_symmetry.space_group_name_H-M   'P 1'
#
loop_
_entity.id
_entity.type
_entity.pdbx_description
1 polymer ?
#
loop_
_entity_poly.entity_id
_entity_poly.type
_entity_poly.pdbx_seq_one_letter_code
_entity_poly.pdbx_strand_id
1 'polypeptide(L)'
;MVQSQSPSNDFKALKKFLSSKKAIPFSLTTQSTHAVIKLEIKNKNLVIDLINKTFPELRILSIGKKMEIYKEVGRPVDVVKRFNVDKMKGSHGIGHTRMATESAVTTLGAHPFSTGEDQCLVHNGSLSNHNLLRRELMRKNMTFETENDSEVAASFITSRMTDGQTLKEALESALVELDGFFTFVVGTENGFGVLRDPIACKPAVLAETSEYVAFGSEYRALTSLPNIEKAKVWEPEPATVYFWGH
;
A
#
# COMPACT_ATOMS: atom_id res chain seq x y z
N MET A 1 -1.99 -10.71 -4.65
CA MET A 1 -3.01 -10.09 -5.51
C MET A 1 -2.37 -9.58 -6.78
N VAL A 2 -3.03 -9.74 -7.92
CA VAL A 2 -2.50 -9.35 -9.23
C VAL A 2 -3.48 -8.45 -9.98
N GLN A 3 -2.95 -7.64 -10.90
CA GLN A 3 -3.70 -6.78 -11.81
C GLN A 3 -3.35 -7.09 -13.26
N SER A 4 -4.31 -6.91 -14.16
CA SER A 4 -4.16 -7.06 -15.61
C SER A 4 -4.85 -5.94 -16.36
N GLN A 5 -4.28 -5.57 -17.51
CA GLN A 5 -4.92 -4.69 -18.50
C GLN A 5 -5.86 -5.46 -19.43
N SER A 6 -5.70 -6.79 -19.52
CA SER A 6 -6.51 -7.70 -20.34
C SER A 6 -7.12 -8.83 -19.49
N PRO A 7 -7.90 -8.51 -18.43
CA PRO A 7 -8.25 -9.43 -17.34
C PRO A 7 -8.94 -10.71 -17.80
N SER A 8 -9.80 -10.65 -18.83
CA SER A 8 -10.53 -11.81 -19.34
C SER A 8 -9.61 -12.90 -19.91
N ASN A 9 -8.55 -12.49 -20.62
CA ASN A 9 -7.59 -13.40 -21.23
C ASN A 9 -6.54 -13.86 -20.21
N ASP A 10 -5.95 -12.92 -19.50
CA ASP A 10 -4.82 -13.16 -18.62
C ASP A 10 -5.23 -14.00 -17.40
N PHE A 11 -6.36 -13.69 -16.78
CA PHE A 11 -6.83 -14.48 -15.63
C PHE A 11 -7.30 -15.87 -16.03
N LYS A 12 -7.81 -16.06 -17.25
CA LYS A 12 -8.12 -17.39 -17.79
C LYS A 12 -6.85 -18.20 -18.04
N ALA A 13 -5.83 -17.57 -18.62
CA ALA A 13 -4.52 -18.20 -18.85
C ALA A 13 -3.82 -18.53 -17.52
N LEU A 14 -3.82 -17.60 -16.57
CA LEU A 14 -3.29 -17.80 -15.23
C LEU A 14 -3.98 -18.95 -14.49
N LYS A 15 -5.30 -19.00 -14.54
CA LYS A 15 -6.09 -20.10 -13.95
C LYS A 15 -5.72 -21.44 -14.55
N LYS A 16 -5.63 -21.54 -15.89
CA LYS A 16 -5.19 -22.75 -16.60
C LYS A 16 -3.78 -23.17 -16.21
N PHE A 17 -2.87 -22.22 -16.12
CA PHE A 17 -1.50 -22.44 -15.71
C PHE A 17 -1.42 -22.99 -14.27
N LEU A 18 -2.07 -22.35 -13.31
CA LEU A 18 -2.11 -22.81 -11.92
C LEU A 18 -2.75 -24.20 -11.80
N SER A 19 -3.85 -24.46 -12.55
CA SER A 19 -4.47 -25.80 -12.61
C SER A 19 -3.55 -26.89 -13.16
N SER A 20 -2.60 -26.54 -14.04
CA SER A 20 -1.63 -27.51 -14.56
C SER A 20 -0.59 -27.93 -13.52
N LYS A 21 -0.41 -27.13 -12.46
CA LYS A 21 0.50 -27.39 -11.34
C LYS A 21 -0.22 -28.16 -10.23
N LYS A 22 -0.61 -29.41 -10.52
CA LYS A 22 -1.48 -30.29 -9.69
C LYS A 22 -1.13 -30.37 -8.20
N ALA A 23 0.10 -30.00 -7.82
CA ALA A 23 0.60 -30.06 -6.43
C ALA A 23 0.28 -28.82 -5.58
N ILE A 24 -0.36 -27.78 -6.16
CA ILE A 24 -0.61 -26.52 -5.45
C ILE A 24 -2.10 -26.26 -5.42
N PRO A 25 -2.78 -26.48 -4.28
CA PRO A 25 -4.16 -26.03 -4.11
C PRO A 25 -4.23 -24.50 -4.24
N PHE A 26 -5.20 -24.03 -5.04
CA PHE A 26 -5.40 -22.59 -5.21
C PHE A 26 -6.88 -22.23 -5.36
N SER A 27 -7.20 -21.00 -4.99
CA SER A 27 -8.42 -20.31 -5.43
C SER A 27 -8.05 -19.02 -6.13
N LEU A 28 -8.83 -18.65 -7.14
CA LEU A 28 -8.68 -17.41 -7.89
C LEU A 28 -10.02 -16.71 -7.96
N THR A 29 -10.13 -15.56 -7.32
CA THR A 29 -11.31 -14.68 -7.35
C THR A 29 -10.98 -13.44 -8.16
N THR A 30 -11.78 -13.16 -9.18
CA THR A 30 -11.56 -12.02 -10.07
C THR A 30 -12.53 -10.89 -9.74
N GLN A 31 -12.04 -9.66 -9.80
CA GLN A 31 -12.82 -8.46 -9.60
C GLN A 31 -12.33 -7.37 -10.55
N SER A 32 -13.05 -7.20 -11.66
CA SER A 32 -12.68 -6.28 -12.74
C SER A 32 -11.25 -6.54 -13.25
N THR A 33 -10.34 -5.58 -13.14
CA THR A 33 -8.94 -5.65 -13.56
C THR A 33 -8.03 -6.37 -12.56
N HIS A 34 -8.56 -6.83 -11.45
CA HIS A 34 -7.81 -7.43 -10.34
C HIS A 34 -8.20 -8.88 -10.08
N ALA A 35 -7.27 -9.66 -9.56
CA ALA A 35 -7.53 -11.01 -9.08
C ALA A 35 -6.80 -11.30 -7.76
N VAL A 36 -7.51 -11.90 -6.82
CA VAL A 36 -6.95 -12.46 -5.59
C VAL A 36 -6.64 -13.92 -5.83
N ILE A 37 -5.40 -14.32 -5.63
CA ILE A 37 -4.94 -15.70 -5.72
C ILE A 37 -4.60 -16.16 -4.30
N LYS A 38 -5.31 -17.14 -3.78
CA LYS A 38 -4.96 -17.79 -2.51
C LYS A 38 -4.28 -19.11 -2.83
N LEU A 39 -3.11 -19.32 -2.26
CA LEU A 39 -2.25 -20.48 -2.51
C LEU A 39 -1.81 -21.09 -1.18
N GLU A 40 -1.84 -22.41 -1.09
CA GLU A 40 -1.24 -23.14 0.03
C GLU A 40 0.15 -23.60 -0.37
N ILE A 41 1.16 -22.77 -0.09
CA ILE A 41 2.54 -23.03 -0.51
C ILE A 41 3.54 -22.77 0.62
N LYS A 42 4.63 -23.56 0.62
CA LYS A 42 5.77 -23.37 1.54
C LYS A 42 6.75 -22.29 1.04
N ASN A 43 6.92 -22.17 -0.27
CA ASN A 43 7.87 -21.23 -0.89
C ASN A 43 7.12 -20.26 -1.82
N LYS A 44 6.73 -19.11 -1.26
CA LYS A 44 6.02 -18.05 -1.99
C LYS A 44 6.86 -17.42 -3.11
N ASN A 45 8.18 -17.22 -2.87
CA ASN A 45 9.05 -16.53 -3.81
C ASN A 45 9.13 -17.31 -5.13
N LEU A 46 9.18 -18.64 -5.06
CA LEU A 46 9.16 -19.48 -6.27
C LEU A 46 7.91 -19.23 -7.12
N VAL A 47 6.75 -19.03 -6.50
CA VAL A 47 5.51 -18.79 -7.25
C VAL A 47 5.46 -17.36 -7.79
N ILE A 48 5.94 -16.38 -7.04
CA ILE A 48 6.08 -14.99 -7.48
C ILE A 48 6.97 -14.94 -8.73
N ASP A 49 8.16 -15.53 -8.66
CA ASP A 49 9.11 -15.59 -9.78
C ASP A 49 8.51 -16.32 -10.99
N LEU A 50 7.77 -17.39 -10.74
CA LEU A 50 7.12 -18.15 -11.80
C LEU A 50 6.00 -17.35 -12.47
N ILE A 51 5.20 -16.60 -11.71
CA ILE A 51 4.15 -15.72 -12.26
C ILE A 51 4.81 -14.59 -13.06
N ASN A 52 5.79 -13.90 -12.51
CA ASN A 52 6.48 -12.80 -13.17
C ASN A 52 7.15 -13.25 -14.49
N LYS A 53 7.75 -14.45 -14.50
CA LYS A 53 8.40 -15.02 -15.68
C LYS A 53 7.40 -15.47 -16.76
N THR A 54 6.25 -16.03 -16.33
CA THR A 54 5.27 -16.63 -17.26
C THR A 54 4.27 -15.62 -17.77
N PHE A 55 3.94 -14.59 -16.96
CA PHE A 55 2.93 -13.58 -17.21
C PHE A 55 3.50 -12.19 -16.92
N PRO A 56 4.46 -11.71 -17.73
CA PRO A 56 5.10 -10.40 -17.53
C PRO A 56 4.12 -9.22 -17.64
N GLU A 57 2.96 -9.44 -18.24
CA GLU A 57 1.86 -8.48 -18.32
C GLU A 57 1.05 -8.33 -17.03
N LEU A 58 1.13 -9.32 -16.13
CA LEU A 58 0.48 -9.24 -14.82
C LEU A 58 1.34 -8.42 -13.84
N ARG A 59 0.68 -7.60 -13.07
CA ARG A 59 1.30 -6.83 -11.98
C ARG A 59 0.95 -7.45 -10.63
N ILE A 60 1.94 -7.72 -9.81
CA ILE A 60 1.72 -8.15 -8.43
C ILE A 60 1.55 -6.88 -7.57
N LEU A 61 0.36 -6.66 -7.04
CA LEU A 61 0.03 -5.45 -6.26
C LEU A 61 0.25 -5.63 -4.77
N SER A 62 0.03 -6.83 -4.24
CA SER A 62 0.29 -7.16 -2.85
C SER A 62 0.58 -8.63 -2.68
N ILE A 63 1.37 -8.92 -1.65
CA ILE A 63 1.72 -10.27 -1.21
C ILE A 63 1.42 -10.32 0.29
N GLY A 64 0.86 -11.42 0.75
CA GLY A 64 0.54 -11.61 2.16
C GLY A 64 -0.68 -12.49 2.35
N LYS A 65 -1.24 -12.46 3.55
CA LYS A 65 -2.37 -13.31 3.96
C LYS A 65 -3.68 -12.55 4.07
N LYS A 66 -3.61 -11.24 4.29
CA LYS A 66 -4.80 -10.43 4.64
C LYS A 66 -4.99 -9.19 3.78
N MET A 67 -3.90 -8.53 3.34
CA MET A 67 -4.00 -7.26 2.64
C MET A 67 -4.36 -7.42 1.17
N GLU A 68 -5.39 -6.71 0.74
CA GLU A 68 -5.79 -6.58 -0.65
C GLU A 68 -5.62 -5.12 -1.09
N ILE A 69 -5.04 -4.90 -2.28
CA ILE A 69 -4.79 -3.57 -2.83
C ILE A 69 -5.52 -3.40 -4.15
N TYR A 70 -6.40 -2.43 -4.21
CA TYR A 70 -7.16 -2.05 -5.40
C TYR A 70 -6.71 -0.68 -5.87
N LYS A 71 -6.15 -0.61 -7.08
CA LYS A 71 -5.64 0.62 -7.71
C LYS A 71 -6.26 0.79 -9.07
N GLU A 72 -6.83 1.96 -9.34
CA GLU A 72 -7.43 2.22 -10.64
C GLU A 72 -7.41 3.71 -10.97
N VAL A 73 -7.35 4.02 -12.25
CA VAL A 73 -7.55 5.36 -12.78
C VAL A 73 -9.05 5.65 -12.88
N GLY A 74 -9.50 6.77 -12.34
CA GLY A 74 -10.89 7.18 -12.38
C GLY A 74 -11.31 7.96 -11.14
N ARG A 75 -12.58 8.36 -11.10
CA ARG A 75 -13.13 9.03 -9.93
C ARG A 75 -13.27 8.02 -8.76
N PRO A 76 -13.02 8.44 -7.52
CA PRO A 76 -13.12 7.56 -6.34
C PRO A 76 -14.44 6.79 -6.27
N VAL A 77 -15.57 7.44 -6.57
CA VAL A 77 -16.90 6.81 -6.55
C VAL A 77 -17.03 5.66 -7.56
N ASP A 78 -16.38 5.78 -8.73
CA ASP A 78 -16.42 4.77 -9.77
C ASP A 78 -15.51 3.57 -9.39
N VAL A 79 -14.39 3.86 -8.74
CA VAL A 79 -13.46 2.84 -8.19
C VAL A 79 -14.13 2.05 -7.06
N VAL A 80 -14.78 2.74 -6.11
CA VAL A 80 -15.55 2.10 -5.02
C VAL A 80 -16.60 1.15 -5.59
N LYS A 81 -17.38 1.58 -6.58
CA LYS A 81 -18.39 0.74 -7.23
C LYS A 81 -17.78 -0.44 -7.99
N ARG A 82 -16.70 -0.20 -8.74
CA ARG A 82 -16.01 -1.22 -9.55
C ARG A 82 -15.51 -2.39 -8.69
N PHE A 83 -14.97 -2.08 -7.54
CA PHE A 83 -14.39 -3.08 -6.65
C PHE A 83 -15.27 -3.43 -5.45
N ASN A 84 -16.51 -2.95 -5.40
CA ASN A 84 -17.44 -3.16 -4.28
C ASN A 84 -16.79 -2.86 -2.92
N VAL A 85 -16.02 -1.78 -2.83
CA VAL A 85 -15.25 -1.42 -1.62
C VAL A 85 -16.18 -1.21 -0.43
N ASP A 86 -17.39 -0.70 -0.67
CA ASP A 86 -18.46 -0.52 0.32
C ASP A 86 -18.93 -1.82 1.01
N LYS A 87 -18.62 -2.99 0.41
CA LYS A 87 -18.95 -4.31 0.96
C LYS A 87 -17.78 -5.00 1.64
N MET A 88 -16.58 -4.43 1.54
CA MET A 88 -15.39 -4.98 2.16
C MET A 88 -15.44 -4.84 3.69
N LYS A 89 -14.81 -5.77 4.37
CA LYS A 89 -14.68 -5.79 5.83
C LYS A 89 -13.21 -5.97 6.19
N GLY A 90 -12.77 -5.22 7.19
CA GLY A 90 -11.40 -5.28 7.68
C GLY A 90 -11.26 -4.53 8.99
N SER A 91 -10.13 -4.68 9.65
CA SER A 91 -9.79 -3.93 10.87
C SER A 91 -9.43 -2.48 10.55
N HIS A 92 -8.83 -2.24 9.39
CA HIS A 92 -8.50 -0.90 8.90
C HIS A 92 -8.48 -0.85 7.38
N GLY A 93 -8.60 0.36 6.82
CA GLY A 93 -8.49 0.64 5.39
C GLY A 93 -7.67 1.90 5.15
N ILE A 94 -6.80 1.86 4.14
CA ILE A 94 -6.00 3.01 3.73
C ILE A 94 -6.37 3.35 2.29
N GLY A 95 -6.66 4.62 2.05
CA GLY A 95 -7.02 5.11 0.72
C GLY A 95 -6.21 6.34 0.34
N HIS A 96 -6.01 6.51 -0.96
CA HIS A 96 -5.36 7.69 -1.52
C HIS A 96 -6.07 8.10 -2.81
N THR A 97 -6.31 9.38 -2.95
CA THR A 97 -6.79 9.99 -4.19
C THR A 97 -5.77 11.02 -4.67
N ARG A 98 -5.48 11.01 -5.97
CA ARG A 98 -4.52 11.91 -6.57
C ARG A 98 -5.05 12.46 -7.88
N MET A 99 -4.85 13.75 -8.10
CA MET A 99 -4.92 14.35 -9.41
C MET A 99 -3.48 14.67 -9.87
N ALA A 100 -3.04 14.05 -10.96
CA ALA A 100 -1.71 14.31 -11.49
C ALA A 100 -1.70 15.65 -12.24
N THR A 101 -0.68 16.47 -11.97
CA THR A 101 -0.47 17.75 -12.64
C THR A 101 0.69 17.71 -13.64
N GLU A 102 1.72 16.89 -13.39
CA GLU A 102 2.97 16.87 -14.16
C GLU A 102 3.39 15.48 -14.63
N SER A 103 2.76 14.41 -14.11
CA SER A 103 3.11 13.04 -14.44
C SER A 103 1.93 12.29 -15.06
N ALA A 104 2.21 11.24 -15.84
CA ALA A 104 1.18 10.38 -16.39
C ALA A 104 0.32 9.75 -15.27
N VAL A 105 -0.99 9.77 -15.48
CA VAL A 105 -1.94 9.09 -14.62
C VAL A 105 -1.95 7.61 -14.98
N THR A 106 -1.31 6.79 -14.19
CA THR A 106 -1.22 5.34 -14.41
C THR A 106 -1.58 4.58 -13.13
N THR A 107 -2.10 3.38 -13.29
CA THR A 107 -2.38 2.49 -12.16
C THR A 107 -1.09 2.10 -11.43
N LEU A 108 0.01 1.95 -12.16
CA LEU A 108 1.31 1.58 -11.60
C LEU A 108 1.84 2.66 -10.64
N GLY A 109 1.77 3.93 -11.04
CA GLY A 109 2.21 5.06 -10.23
C GLY A 109 1.22 5.50 -9.13
N ALA A 110 0.05 4.86 -9.04
CA ALA A 110 -0.94 5.18 -8.02
C ALA A 110 -0.57 4.57 -6.66
N HIS A 111 -0.95 5.26 -5.57
CA HIS A 111 -0.86 4.70 -4.22
C HIS A 111 -2.00 3.70 -3.94
N PRO A 112 -1.83 2.81 -2.94
CA PRO A 112 -0.64 2.63 -2.11
C PRO A 112 0.46 1.86 -2.84
N PHE A 113 1.69 1.95 -2.30
CA PHE A 113 2.80 1.08 -2.68
C PHE A 113 2.96 -0.04 -1.66
N SER A 114 3.14 -1.27 -2.15
CA SER A 114 3.37 -2.47 -1.34
C SER A 114 4.63 -3.16 -1.83
N THR A 115 5.64 -3.22 -0.98
CA THR A 115 6.96 -3.80 -1.28
C THR A 115 7.32 -4.92 -0.30
N GLY A 116 6.49 -5.14 0.72
CA GLY A 116 6.59 -6.20 1.72
C GLY A 116 5.30 -7.00 1.84
N GLU A 117 5.31 -8.03 2.71
CA GLU A 117 4.13 -8.83 3.00
C GLU A 117 3.17 -8.08 3.92
N ASP A 118 1.88 -8.11 3.55
CA ASP A 118 0.81 -7.46 4.30
C ASP A 118 1.17 -6.04 4.75
N GLN A 119 1.85 -5.29 3.87
CA GLN A 119 2.30 -3.94 4.11
C GLN A 119 1.95 -3.05 2.92
N CYS A 120 1.47 -1.85 3.19
CA CYS A 120 1.31 -0.81 2.16
C CYS A 120 1.58 0.58 2.73
N LEU A 121 2.01 1.49 1.87
CA LEU A 121 2.31 2.87 2.21
C LEU A 121 1.59 3.83 1.27
N VAL A 122 0.97 4.86 1.83
CA VAL A 122 0.58 6.08 1.11
C VAL A 122 1.44 7.25 1.58
N HIS A 123 1.77 8.12 0.64
CA HIS A 123 2.69 9.24 0.81
C HIS A 123 2.04 10.52 0.27
N ASN A 124 2.09 11.56 1.07
CA ASN A 124 1.84 12.92 0.64
C ASN A 124 3.09 13.75 0.90
N GLY A 125 3.79 14.15 -0.16
CA GLY A 125 5.04 14.87 -0.05
C GLY A 125 6.01 14.59 -1.19
N SER A 126 7.31 14.75 -0.89
CA SER A 126 8.40 14.43 -1.80
C SER A 126 9.67 14.12 -1.02
N LEU A 127 10.41 13.10 -1.43
CA LEU A 127 11.70 12.73 -0.88
C LEU A 127 12.83 13.26 -1.77
N SER A 128 13.71 14.11 -1.23
CA SER A 128 14.84 14.67 -1.95
C SER A 128 15.98 13.67 -2.15
N ASN A 129 16.18 12.75 -1.20
CA ASN A 129 17.26 11.76 -1.25
C ASN A 129 16.84 10.39 -1.84
N HIS A 130 15.65 10.27 -2.45
CA HIS A 130 15.11 9.00 -2.92
C HIS A 130 16.03 8.24 -3.89
N ASN A 131 16.78 8.93 -4.75
CA ASN A 131 17.70 8.29 -5.69
C ASN A 131 18.93 7.66 -5.00
N LEU A 132 19.42 8.25 -3.91
CA LEU A 132 20.47 7.65 -3.10
C LEU A 132 19.95 6.39 -2.39
N LEU A 133 18.83 6.51 -1.72
CA LEU A 133 18.18 5.40 -1.01
C LEU A 133 17.83 4.25 -1.96
N ARG A 134 17.33 4.54 -3.15
CA ARG A 134 17.06 3.53 -4.19
C ARG A 134 18.30 2.69 -4.47
N ARG A 135 19.46 3.33 -4.71
CA ARG A 135 20.72 2.62 -4.96
C ARG A 135 21.18 1.77 -3.78
N GLU A 136 20.97 2.24 -2.56
CA GLU A 136 21.30 1.50 -1.35
C GLU A 136 20.38 0.27 -1.17
N LEU A 137 19.09 0.43 -1.38
CA LEU A 137 18.11 -0.65 -1.31
C LEU A 137 18.32 -1.69 -2.43
N MET A 138 18.72 -1.27 -3.63
CA MET A 138 19.10 -2.19 -4.70
C MET A 138 20.34 -3.05 -4.33
N ARG A 139 21.30 -2.51 -3.58
CA ARG A 139 22.42 -3.31 -3.04
C ARG A 139 21.96 -4.36 -2.02
N LYS A 140 20.80 -4.16 -1.40
CA LYS A 140 20.11 -5.15 -0.55
C LYS A 140 19.18 -6.09 -1.35
N ASN A 141 19.32 -6.15 -2.68
CA ASN A 141 18.51 -6.94 -3.61
C ASN A 141 17.02 -6.55 -3.68
N MET A 142 16.67 -5.32 -3.33
CA MET A 142 15.32 -4.82 -3.57
C MET A 142 15.17 -4.38 -5.03
N THR A 143 14.00 -4.63 -5.61
CA THR A 143 13.65 -4.25 -6.99
C THR A 143 12.61 -3.15 -6.99
N PHE A 144 12.61 -2.34 -8.04
CA PHE A 144 11.70 -1.22 -8.22
C PHE A 144 11.00 -1.32 -9.57
N GLU A 145 9.70 -1.05 -9.60
CA GLU A 145 8.90 -1.05 -10.82
C GLU A 145 8.65 0.36 -11.37
N THR A 146 8.85 1.39 -10.54
CA THR A 146 8.60 2.80 -10.90
C THR A 146 9.77 3.70 -10.50
N GLU A 147 9.78 4.91 -11.04
CA GLU A 147 10.69 5.97 -10.57
C GLU A 147 10.09 6.78 -9.41
N ASN A 148 8.96 6.35 -8.84
CA ASN A 148 8.28 7.07 -7.78
C ASN A 148 9.07 6.99 -6.45
N ASP A 149 9.20 8.12 -5.78
CA ASP A 149 9.83 8.23 -4.47
C ASP A 149 9.04 7.51 -3.37
N SER A 150 7.73 7.38 -3.55
CA SER A 150 6.87 6.65 -2.62
C SER A 150 7.13 5.13 -2.63
N GLU A 151 7.54 4.57 -3.77
CA GLU A 151 8.00 3.19 -3.84
C GLU A 151 9.31 3.01 -3.07
N VAL A 152 10.20 4.00 -3.13
CA VAL A 152 11.44 4.01 -2.35
C VAL A 152 11.14 4.09 -0.85
N ALA A 153 10.20 4.95 -0.44
CA ALA A 153 9.76 5.03 0.95
C ALA A 153 9.17 3.69 1.45
N ALA A 154 8.28 3.06 0.66
CA ALA A 154 7.72 1.76 0.99
C ALA A 154 8.81 0.69 1.13
N SER A 155 9.77 0.66 0.20
CA SER A 155 10.90 -0.26 0.21
C SER A 155 11.84 -0.02 1.39
N PHE A 156 12.04 1.23 1.80
CA PHE A 156 12.81 1.56 2.99
C PHE A 156 12.16 0.96 4.24
N ILE A 157 10.87 1.18 4.45
CA ILE A 157 10.13 0.61 5.58
C ILE A 157 10.19 -0.93 5.55
N THR A 158 9.98 -1.55 4.38
CA THR A 158 10.10 -3.00 4.21
C THR A 158 11.49 -3.50 4.58
N SER A 159 12.55 -2.81 4.15
CA SER A 159 13.94 -3.18 4.49
C SER A 159 14.17 -3.17 5.99
N ARG A 160 13.71 -2.11 6.69
CA ARG A 160 13.86 -1.99 8.14
C ARG A 160 13.10 -3.09 8.90
N MET A 161 11.87 -3.38 8.46
CA MET A 161 11.09 -4.48 9.06
C MET A 161 11.71 -5.85 8.76
N THR A 162 12.31 -6.05 7.60
CA THR A 162 13.04 -7.29 7.28
C THR A 162 14.31 -7.43 8.13
N ASP A 163 14.97 -6.32 8.46
CA ASP A 163 16.09 -6.27 9.38
C ASP A 163 15.69 -6.45 10.88
N GLY A 164 14.39 -6.68 11.15
CA GLY A 164 13.84 -7.04 12.48
C GLY A 164 13.21 -5.88 13.25
N GLN A 165 13.11 -4.69 12.68
CA GLN A 165 12.40 -3.57 13.32
C GLN A 165 10.87 -3.78 13.27
N THR A 166 10.20 -3.30 14.30
CA THR A 166 8.73 -3.12 14.28
C THR A 166 8.36 -2.00 13.30
N LEU A 167 7.09 -1.91 12.89
CA LEU A 167 6.63 -0.80 12.05
C LEU A 167 6.93 0.56 12.70
N LYS A 168 6.71 0.69 14.02
CA LYS A 168 6.99 1.94 14.74
C LYS A 168 8.46 2.32 14.64
N GLU A 169 9.37 1.39 14.93
CA GLU A 169 10.81 1.62 14.83
C GLU A 169 11.26 1.93 13.39
N ALA A 170 10.68 1.28 12.39
CA ALA A 170 10.95 1.56 10.98
C ALA A 170 10.51 2.98 10.57
N LEU A 171 9.37 3.45 11.10
CA LEU A 171 8.91 4.83 10.90
C LEU A 171 9.78 5.85 11.66
N GLU A 172 10.24 5.52 12.86
CA GLU A 172 11.19 6.36 13.61
C GLU A 172 12.55 6.45 12.88
N SER A 173 13.02 5.34 12.29
CA SER A 173 14.20 5.35 11.41
C SER A 173 13.99 6.24 10.17
N ALA A 174 12.78 6.28 9.63
CA ALA A 174 12.45 7.12 8.48
C ALA A 174 12.57 8.62 8.81
N LEU A 175 12.27 9.05 10.03
CA LEU A 175 12.48 10.46 10.47
C LEU A 175 13.95 10.90 10.45
N VAL A 176 14.87 9.95 10.61
CA VAL A 176 16.32 10.22 10.67
C VAL A 176 16.97 10.11 9.29
N GLU A 177 16.53 9.16 8.47
CA GLU A 177 17.26 8.78 7.26
C GLU A 177 16.62 9.30 5.96
N LEU A 178 15.33 9.62 5.98
CA LEU A 178 14.68 10.20 4.82
C LEU A 178 14.80 11.72 4.85
N ASP A 179 15.13 12.28 3.72
CA ASP A 179 15.22 13.73 3.52
C ASP A 179 14.11 14.20 2.57
N GLY A 180 13.45 15.30 2.95
CA GLY A 180 12.32 15.84 2.20
C GLY A 180 11.21 16.36 3.10
N PHE A 181 10.01 16.42 2.56
CA PHE A 181 8.80 16.78 3.31
C PHE A 181 7.72 15.74 2.99
N PHE A 182 7.23 15.08 4.01
CA PHE A 182 6.35 13.92 3.80
C PHE A 182 5.44 13.62 5.00
N THR A 183 4.25 13.19 4.68
CA THR A 183 3.37 12.51 5.63
C THR A 183 3.11 11.10 5.10
N PHE A 184 3.40 10.09 5.90
CA PHE A 184 3.13 8.69 5.57
C PHE A 184 1.96 8.14 6.36
N VAL A 185 1.15 7.31 5.72
CA VAL A 185 0.29 6.35 6.39
C VAL A 185 0.68 4.96 5.91
N VAL A 186 1.07 4.11 6.84
CA VAL A 186 1.53 2.75 6.55
C VAL A 186 0.63 1.76 7.25
N GLY A 187 0.05 0.83 6.50
CA GLY A 187 -0.75 -0.28 7.03
C GLY A 187 0.00 -1.59 6.97
N THR A 188 -0.21 -2.41 8.01
CA THR A 188 0.26 -3.78 8.09
C THR A 188 -0.86 -4.69 8.59
N GLU A 189 -0.65 -6.01 8.62
CA GLU A 189 -1.64 -6.93 9.18
C GLU A 189 -1.94 -6.67 10.68
N ASN A 190 -1.06 -5.99 11.41
CA ASN A 190 -1.15 -5.80 12.86
C ASN A 190 -1.57 -4.38 13.27
N GLY A 191 -1.89 -3.51 12.32
CA GLY A 191 -2.28 -2.14 12.58
C GLY A 191 -1.75 -1.16 11.55
N PHE A 192 -1.82 0.13 11.87
CA PHE A 192 -1.31 1.16 10.99
C PHE A 192 -0.53 2.23 11.76
N GLY A 193 0.40 2.88 11.07
CA GLY A 193 1.17 4.01 11.58
C GLY A 193 0.99 5.26 10.74
N VAL A 194 1.07 6.40 11.40
CA VAL A 194 1.13 7.73 10.77
C VAL A 194 2.43 8.38 11.19
N LEU A 195 3.15 8.91 10.21
CA LEU A 195 4.37 9.66 10.44
C LEU A 195 4.23 11.02 9.78
N ARG A 196 4.55 12.07 10.52
CA ARG A 196 4.68 13.43 10.01
C ARG A 196 6.14 13.87 10.11
N ASP A 197 6.69 14.37 9.02
CA ASP A 197 8.07 14.85 8.95
C ASP A 197 8.34 16.09 9.86
N PRO A 198 9.60 16.48 10.10
CA PRO A 198 9.91 17.64 10.94
C PRO A 198 9.41 18.98 10.39
N ILE A 199 9.28 19.13 9.07
CA ILE A 199 8.81 20.36 8.42
C ILE A 199 7.30 20.52 8.58
N ALA A 200 6.57 19.39 8.58
CA ALA A 200 5.12 19.30 8.77
C ALA A 200 4.29 20.20 7.83
N CYS A 201 4.80 20.48 6.63
CA CYS A 201 4.10 21.35 5.68
C CYS A 201 2.91 20.69 4.97
N LYS A 202 2.84 19.36 4.99
CA LYS A 202 1.69 18.65 4.41
C LYS A 202 0.54 18.61 5.41
N PRO A 203 -0.70 18.91 4.96
CA PRO A 203 -1.85 18.87 5.83
C PRO A 203 -2.10 17.44 6.32
N ALA A 204 -2.44 17.32 7.60
CA ALA A 204 -2.73 16.06 8.25
C ALA A 204 -3.64 16.31 9.45
N VAL A 205 -4.65 15.48 9.63
CA VAL A 205 -5.58 15.52 10.75
C VAL A 205 -5.89 14.11 11.22
N LEU A 206 -5.92 13.93 12.51
CA LEU A 206 -6.33 12.72 13.20
C LEU A 206 -7.64 12.94 13.94
N ALA A 207 -8.46 11.93 13.99
CA ALA A 207 -9.68 11.89 14.79
C ALA A 207 -9.76 10.54 15.50
N GLU A 208 -9.99 10.56 16.80
CA GLU A 208 -10.06 9.37 17.64
C GLU A 208 -11.33 9.37 18.49
N THR A 209 -12.00 8.24 18.48
CA THR A 209 -13.15 7.93 19.34
C THR A 209 -12.82 6.68 20.16
N SER A 210 -13.74 6.21 20.98
CA SER A 210 -13.63 4.91 21.64
C SER A 210 -13.72 3.71 20.68
N GLU A 211 -14.17 3.93 19.44
CA GLU A 211 -14.47 2.86 18.49
C GLU A 211 -13.47 2.81 17.31
N TYR A 212 -12.87 3.94 16.95
CA TYR A 212 -11.95 4.02 15.82
C TYR A 212 -10.97 5.17 15.93
N VAL A 213 -9.89 5.06 15.15
CA VAL A 213 -8.98 6.14 14.79
C VAL A 213 -9.05 6.38 13.29
N ALA A 214 -9.10 7.64 12.88
CA ALA A 214 -9.13 8.02 11.48
C ALA A 214 -8.04 9.07 11.19
N PHE A 215 -7.43 8.94 10.02
CA PHE A 215 -6.49 9.92 9.46
C PHE A 215 -7.07 10.49 8.16
N GLY A 216 -6.87 11.79 7.95
CA GLY A 216 -7.16 12.46 6.68
C GLY A 216 -6.17 13.57 6.40
N SER A 217 -6.00 13.93 5.13
CA SER A 217 -5.27 15.17 4.78
C SER A 217 -6.06 16.41 5.20
N GLU A 218 -7.40 16.32 5.23
CA GLU A 218 -8.29 17.41 5.63
C GLU A 218 -9.42 16.86 6.50
N TYR A 219 -9.84 17.63 7.51
CA TYR A 219 -10.96 17.27 8.39
C TYR A 219 -12.25 16.97 7.61
N ARG A 220 -12.48 17.69 6.51
CA ARG A 220 -13.64 17.46 5.64
C ARG A 220 -13.76 16.01 5.16
N ALA A 221 -12.64 15.33 4.95
CA ALA A 221 -12.64 13.91 4.55
C ALA A 221 -13.18 12.98 5.65
N LEU A 222 -13.14 13.42 6.91
CA LEU A 222 -13.56 12.64 8.08
C LEU A 222 -15.00 12.92 8.49
N THR A 223 -15.63 13.98 8.01
CA THR A 223 -16.95 14.45 8.48
C THR A 223 -18.11 13.48 8.24
N SER A 224 -17.93 12.47 7.37
CA SER A 224 -18.91 11.42 7.12
C SER A 224 -18.77 10.20 8.03
N LEU A 225 -17.75 10.17 8.89
CA LEU A 225 -17.56 9.05 9.82
C LEU A 225 -18.58 9.07 10.96
N PRO A 226 -19.00 7.91 11.45
CA PRO A 226 -19.94 7.82 12.56
C PRO A 226 -19.41 8.51 13.82
N ASN A 227 -20.27 9.29 14.51
CA ASN A 227 -19.94 9.94 15.78
C ASN A 227 -18.70 10.85 15.74
N ILE A 228 -18.34 11.39 14.57
CA ILE A 228 -17.15 12.24 14.41
C ILE A 228 -17.22 13.51 15.29
N GLU A 229 -18.42 13.99 15.59
CA GLU A 229 -18.63 15.14 16.47
C GLU A 229 -18.21 14.89 17.93
N LYS A 230 -18.01 13.62 18.31
CA LYS A 230 -17.52 13.21 19.63
C LYS A 230 -16.04 12.87 19.63
N ALA A 231 -15.41 12.87 18.46
CA ALA A 231 -14.01 12.51 18.34
C ALA A 231 -13.10 13.60 18.92
N LYS A 232 -12.01 13.17 19.54
CA LYS A 232 -10.86 14.03 19.76
C LYS A 232 -10.19 14.25 18.41
N VAL A 233 -10.15 15.51 17.95
CA VAL A 233 -9.55 15.89 16.68
C VAL A 233 -8.28 16.70 16.93
N TRP A 234 -7.18 16.35 16.25
CA TRP A 234 -5.92 17.08 16.36
C TRP A 234 -5.06 16.94 15.10
N GLU A 235 -4.12 17.85 14.90
CA GLU A 235 -3.05 17.69 13.91
C GLU A 235 -1.92 16.87 14.51
N PRO A 236 -1.37 15.87 13.79
CA PRO A 236 -0.16 15.16 14.24
C PRO A 236 1.00 16.14 14.45
N GLU A 237 1.71 16.00 15.55
CA GLU A 237 2.89 16.82 15.85
C GLU A 237 4.01 16.57 14.82
N PRO A 238 4.81 17.60 14.47
CA PRO A 238 6.01 17.45 13.65
C PRO A 238 6.98 16.43 14.23
N ALA A 239 7.72 15.75 13.37
CA ALA A 239 8.72 14.73 13.76
C ALA A 239 8.16 13.64 14.68
N THR A 240 6.90 13.25 14.49
CA THR A 240 6.23 12.33 15.40
C THR A 240 5.65 11.12 14.65
N VAL A 241 5.81 9.96 15.26
CA VAL A 241 5.22 8.69 14.82
C VAL A 241 4.06 8.31 15.73
N TYR A 242 2.91 8.07 15.13
CA TYR A 242 1.75 7.50 15.80
C TYR A 242 1.55 6.07 15.30
N PHE A 243 1.17 5.16 16.19
CA PHE A 243 0.90 3.77 15.83
C PHE A 243 -0.30 3.24 16.60
N TRP A 244 -1.21 2.57 15.89
CA TRP A 244 -2.34 1.87 16.44
C TRP A 244 -2.30 0.42 15.98
N GLY A 245 -2.17 -0.49 16.96
CA GLY A 245 -2.19 -1.93 16.76
C GLY A 245 -3.51 -2.57 17.23
N HIS A 246 -3.75 -3.80 16.81
CA HIS A 246 -4.88 -4.63 17.22
C HIS A 246 -4.44 -6.08 17.44
#